data_bd84d6947b67a168320c73d36b2da4a0
#
_entry.id   bd84d6947b67a168320c73d36b2da4a0
#
_cell.length_a   1.000
_cell.length_b   1.000
_cell.length_c   1.000
_cell.angle_alpha   90.00
_cell.angle_beta   90.00
_cell.angle_gamma   90.00
#
_symmetry.space_group_name_H-M   'P 1'
#
loop_
_entity.id
_entity.type
_entity.pdbx_description
1 polymer ?
#
loop_
_entity_poly.entity_id
_entity_poly.type
_entity_poly.pdbx_seq_one_letter_code
_entity_poly.pdbx_strand_id
1 'polypeptide(L)'
;MFRSDRCDECGDCLVFCPYNHYEQDRARQEIAQLKAGGSPPIVGSCITCGACNQVCPSQANPFDLINDRQEETGALGVPEEALDRFARLHELAVHVEMGEPGKPVVNLCIVGAMVREQLKGPLFKGLTIVEGADYFCGVGYIHLGKPSLTAKQALPFINNLSNLNADEVICFHDDCYTMLTSLAAQYELEVPFRPVHLFEYLFRTMACQPQK
;
A
#
# COMPACT_ATOMS: atom_id res chain seq x y z
N MET A 1 7.87 -7.30 -6.30
CA MET A 1 8.03 -8.01 -7.59
C MET A 1 7.90 -9.51 -7.37
N PHE A 2 7.22 -10.22 -8.27
CA PHE A 2 7.10 -11.69 -8.22
C PHE A 2 8.47 -12.36 -8.36
N ARG A 3 8.74 -13.34 -7.49
CA ARG A 3 9.99 -14.11 -7.47
C ARG A 3 9.76 -15.51 -8.06
N SER A 4 9.89 -15.62 -9.37
CA SER A 4 9.60 -16.85 -10.12
C SER A 4 10.48 -18.02 -9.71
N ASP A 5 11.73 -17.75 -9.31
CA ASP A 5 12.72 -18.72 -8.82
C ASP A 5 12.35 -19.34 -7.48
N ARG A 6 11.51 -18.65 -6.69
CA ARG A 6 11.02 -19.13 -5.38
C ARG A 6 9.66 -19.83 -5.46
N CYS A 7 8.91 -19.61 -6.54
CA CYS A 7 7.58 -20.19 -6.68
C CYS A 7 7.64 -21.66 -7.11
N ASP A 8 7.27 -22.55 -6.22
CA ASP A 8 7.18 -23.99 -6.43
C ASP A 8 5.80 -24.46 -6.93
N GLU A 9 4.91 -23.53 -7.24
CA GLU A 9 3.55 -23.79 -7.75
C GLU A 9 2.68 -24.61 -6.78
N CYS A 10 2.95 -24.56 -5.46
CA CYS A 10 2.18 -25.30 -4.45
C CYS A 10 0.68 -24.92 -4.42
N GLY A 11 0.32 -23.72 -4.82
CA GLY A 11 -1.07 -23.25 -4.85
C GLY A 11 -1.60 -22.71 -3.51
N ASP A 12 -0.85 -22.81 -2.41
CA ASP A 12 -1.29 -22.41 -1.07
C ASP A 12 -1.79 -20.97 -1.01
N CYS A 13 -1.17 -20.06 -1.78
CA CYS A 13 -1.58 -18.67 -1.88
C CYS A 13 -3.05 -18.48 -2.34
N LEU A 14 -3.58 -19.39 -3.14
CA LEU A 14 -4.98 -19.36 -3.59
C LEU A 14 -5.89 -20.22 -2.69
N VAL A 15 -5.39 -21.29 -2.10
CA VAL A 15 -6.14 -22.07 -1.09
C VAL A 15 -6.46 -21.20 0.13
N PHE A 16 -5.48 -20.44 0.63
CA PHE A 16 -5.67 -19.52 1.75
C PHE A 16 -6.28 -18.16 1.35
N CYS A 17 -6.68 -17.99 0.08
CA CYS A 17 -7.35 -16.77 -0.35
C CYS A 17 -8.68 -16.59 0.40
N PRO A 18 -8.87 -15.49 1.17
CA PRO A 18 -10.09 -15.31 1.99
C PRO A 18 -11.35 -15.05 1.17
N TYR A 19 -11.21 -14.86 -0.15
CA TYR A 19 -12.32 -14.48 -1.04
C TYR A 19 -12.68 -15.58 -2.04
N ASN A 20 -11.68 -16.29 -2.61
CA ASN A 20 -11.89 -17.22 -3.71
C ASN A 20 -11.95 -18.68 -3.28
N HIS A 21 -11.37 -19.06 -2.15
CA HIS A 21 -11.44 -20.41 -1.53
C HIS A 21 -11.20 -21.56 -2.52
N TYR A 22 -10.03 -21.56 -3.16
CA TYR A 22 -9.69 -22.58 -4.15
C TYR A 22 -9.41 -23.94 -3.50
N GLU A 23 -9.86 -25.02 -4.17
CA GLU A 23 -9.36 -26.36 -3.90
C GLU A 23 -7.91 -26.49 -4.37
N GLN A 24 -7.11 -27.35 -3.67
CA GLN A 24 -5.67 -27.45 -3.87
C GLN A 24 -5.26 -27.70 -5.34
N ASP A 25 -5.90 -28.65 -6.01
CA ASP A 25 -5.52 -29.02 -7.39
C ASP A 25 -5.83 -27.88 -8.37
N ARG A 26 -6.94 -27.19 -8.18
CA ARG A 26 -7.30 -26.02 -8.98
C ARG A 26 -6.32 -24.87 -8.71
N ALA A 27 -5.96 -24.63 -7.45
CA ALA A 27 -5.02 -23.60 -7.05
C ALA A 27 -3.66 -23.81 -7.73
N ARG A 28 -3.14 -25.04 -7.75
CA ARG A 28 -1.90 -25.40 -8.46
C ARG A 28 -1.98 -25.15 -9.95
N GLN A 29 -3.08 -25.54 -10.59
CA GLN A 29 -3.28 -25.34 -12.03
C GLN A 29 -3.30 -23.86 -12.38
N GLU A 30 -4.01 -23.01 -11.61
CA GLU A 30 -4.10 -21.57 -11.87
C GLU A 30 -2.77 -20.86 -11.65
N ILE A 31 -2.00 -21.21 -10.60
CA ILE A 31 -0.66 -20.65 -10.38
C ILE A 31 0.33 -21.08 -11.49
N ALA A 32 0.28 -22.33 -11.93
CA ALA A 32 1.10 -22.80 -13.05
C ALA A 32 0.76 -22.06 -14.36
N GLN A 33 -0.53 -21.84 -14.63
CA GLN A 33 -0.97 -21.04 -15.78
C GLN A 33 -0.49 -19.59 -15.70
N LEU A 34 -0.62 -18.95 -14.54
CA LEU A 34 -0.12 -17.58 -14.31
C LEU A 34 1.38 -17.50 -14.58
N LYS A 35 2.15 -18.40 -14.02
CA LYS A 35 3.61 -18.45 -14.17
C LYS A 35 4.04 -18.68 -15.62
N ALA A 36 3.25 -19.46 -16.37
CA ALA A 36 3.42 -19.66 -17.82
C ALA A 36 2.97 -18.47 -18.68
N GLY A 37 2.49 -17.38 -18.08
CA GLY A 37 2.04 -16.20 -18.82
C GLY A 37 0.56 -16.23 -19.22
N GLY A 38 -0.23 -17.20 -18.74
CA GLY A 38 -1.67 -17.26 -18.97
C GLY A 38 -2.48 -16.31 -18.09
N SER A 39 -3.79 -16.26 -18.34
CA SER A 39 -4.76 -15.45 -17.58
C SER A 39 -5.87 -16.33 -17.02
N PRO A 40 -5.59 -17.16 -15.99
CA PRO A 40 -6.62 -18.00 -15.37
C PRO A 40 -7.66 -17.14 -14.63
N PRO A 41 -8.80 -17.73 -14.20
CA PRO A 41 -9.90 -17.04 -13.55
C PRO A 41 -9.52 -16.16 -12.37
N ILE A 42 -8.46 -16.49 -11.62
CA ILE A 42 -8.00 -15.66 -10.49
C ILE A 42 -7.64 -14.23 -10.91
N VAL A 43 -7.19 -14.01 -12.15
CA VAL A 43 -6.83 -12.67 -12.65
C VAL A 43 -8.03 -11.73 -12.62
N GLY A 44 -9.22 -12.22 -13.00
CA GLY A 44 -10.45 -11.43 -12.99
C GLY A 44 -11.18 -11.41 -11.64
N SER A 45 -10.95 -12.43 -10.77
CA SER A 45 -11.68 -12.56 -9.50
C SER A 45 -10.88 -12.06 -8.28
N CYS A 46 -9.60 -11.73 -8.44
CA CYS A 46 -8.78 -11.19 -7.36
C CYS A 46 -9.17 -9.75 -7.03
N ILE A 47 -9.51 -9.50 -5.76
CA ILE A 47 -9.88 -8.18 -5.23
C ILE A 47 -8.68 -7.32 -4.81
N THR A 48 -7.48 -7.72 -5.14
CA THR A 48 -6.23 -6.97 -4.91
C THR A 48 -5.87 -6.70 -3.43
N CYS A 49 -6.26 -7.59 -2.52
CA CYS A 49 -5.97 -7.42 -1.08
C CYS A 49 -4.52 -7.74 -0.66
N GLY A 50 -3.72 -8.37 -1.52
CA GLY A 50 -2.32 -8.73 -1.24
C GLY A 50 -2.09 -9.84 -0.22
N ALA A 51 -3.12 -10.42 0.39
CA ALA A 51 -3.01 -11.42 1.46
C ALA A 51 -2.20 -12.65 1.05
N CYS A 52 -2.24 -13.04 -0.23
CA CYS A 52 -1.49 -14.18 -0.76
C CYS A 52 0.03 -14.03 -0.63
N ASN A 53 0.58 -12.81 -0.61
CA ASN A 53 2.00 -12.60 -0.34
C ASN A 53 2.38 -12.98 1.10
N GLN A 54 1.47 -12.76 2.06
CA GLN A 54 1.70 -13.05 3.49
C GLN A 54 1.66 -14.54 3.80
N VAL A 55 0.81 -15.30 3.09
CA VAL A 55 0.64 -16.74 3.31
C VAL A 55 1.56 -17.60 2.43
N CYS A 56 2.30 -17.00 1.52
CA CYS A 56 3.22 -17.73 0.64
C CYS A 56 4.41 -18.32 1.42
N PRO A 57 4.55 -19.65 1.54
CA PRO A 57 5.60 -20.26 2.34
C PRO A 57 7.00 -20.02 1.76
N SER A 58 7.11 -19.88 0.43
CA SER A 58 8.35 -19.59 -0.28
C SER A 58 8.65 -18.09 -0.46
N GLN A 59 7.75 -17.22 0.01
CA GLN A 59 7.87 -15.75 -0.15
C GLN A 59 8.09 -15.32 -1.61
N ALA A 60 7.38 -15.97 -2.54
CA ALA A 60 7.46 -15.70 -3.97
C ALA A 60 6.67 -14.45 -4.42
N ASN A 61 5.90 -13.82 -3.54
CA ASN A 61 5.04 -12.66 -3.83
C ASN A 61 4.01 -12.94 -4.96
N PRO A 62 3.14 -13.95 -4.83
CA PRO A 62 2.20 -14.33 -5.88
C PRO A 62 1.16 -13.24 -6.23
N PHE A 63 0.87 -12.33 -5.29
CA PHE A 63 0.01 -11.19 -5.58
C PHE A 63 0.56 -10.32 -6.73
N ASP A 64 1.85 -10.08 -6.74
CA ASP A 64 2.47 -9.23 -7.75
C ASP A 64 2.28 -9.83 -9.15
N LEU A 65 2.44 -11.17 -9.28
CA LEU A 65 2.18 -11.86 -10.54
C LEU A 65 0.72 -11.71 -11.01
N ILE A 66 -0.24 -11.83 -10.08
CA ILE A 66 -1.67 -11.66 -10.40
C ILE A 66 -1.93 -10.22 -10.84
N ASN A 67 -1.40 -9.24 -10.12
CA ASN A 67 -1.65 -7.82 -10.35
C ASN A 67 -0.97 -7.33 -11.65
N ASP A 68 0.24 -7.80 -11.95
CA ASP A 68 0.91 -7.55 -13.23
C ASP A 68 0.04 -8.08 -14.39
N ARG A 69 -0.52 -9.30 -14.23
CA ARG A 69 -1.41 -9.86 -15.25
C ARG A 69 -2.72 -9.10 -15.38
N GLN A 70 -3.27 -8.57 -14.28
CA GLN A 70 -4.43 -7.67 -14.32
C GLN A 70 -4.15 -6.41 -15.14
N GLU A 71 -2.95 -5.81 -14.98
CA GLU A 71 -2.56 -4.65 -15.77
C GLU A 71 -2.42 -4.97 -17.25
N GLU A 72 -1.72 -6.06 -17.57
CA GLU A 72 -1.46 -6.48 -18.95
C GLU A 72 -2.76 -6.79 -19.73
N THR A 73 -3.73 -7.40 -19.06
CA THR A 73 -4.96 -7.87 -19.70
C THR A 73 -6.15 -6.94 -19.53
N GLY A 74 -6.06 -5.96 -18.63
CA GLY A 74 -7.21 -5.14 -18.26
C GLY A 74 -8.35 -5.91 -17.57
N ALA A 75 -8.04 -7.05 -16.97
CA ALA A 75 -9.03 -8.00 -16.45
C ALA A 75 -9.99 -7.44 -15.38
N LEU A 76 -9.60 -6.38 -14.68
CA LEU A 76 -10.49 -5.72 -13.72
C LEU A 76 -11.57 -4.86 -14.38
N GLY A 77 -11.49 -4.63 -15.69
CA GLY A 77 -12.51 -3.86 -16.42
C GLY A 77 -12.71 -2.43 -15.89
N VAL A 78 -11.66 -1.83 -15.32
CA VAL A 78 -11.73 -0.48 -14.74
C VAL A 78 -11.99 0.53 -15.85
N PRO A 79 -13.07 1.34 -15.78
CA PRO A 79 -13.37 2.35 -16.77
C PRO A 79 -12.26 3.44 -16.84
N GLU A 80 -12.02 3.96 -18.04
CA GLU A 80 -11.01 5.03 -18.24
C GLU A 80 -11.31 6.26 -17.39
N GLU A 81 -12.58 6.64 -17.26
CA GLU A 81 -12.99 7.76 -16.42
C GLU A 81 -12.68 7.55 -14.93
N ALA A 82 -12.59 6.32 -14.47
CA ALA A 82 -12.18 6.02 -13.10
C ALA A 82 -10.67 6.21 -12.94
N LEU A 83 -9.89 5.81 -13.92
CA LEU A 83 -8.44 6.05 -13.96
C LEU A 83 -8.15 7.55 -14.04
N ASP A 84 -8.85 8.30 -14.87
CA ASP A 84 -8.71 9.75 -14.99
C ASP A 84 -9.06 10.48 -13.69
N ARG A 85 -10.13 10.06 -13.02
CA ARG A 85 -10.47 10.62 -11.70
C ARG A 85 -9.39 10.34 -10.67
N PHE A 86 -8.80 9.14 -10.70
CA PHE A 86 -7.75 8.78 -9.78
C PHE A 86 -6.44 9.51 -10.09
N ALA A 87 -6.13 9.73 -11.37
CA ALA A 87 -4.98 10.51 -11.80
C ALA A 87 -5.04 11.98 -11.32
N ARG A 88 -6.25 12.57 -11.20
CA ARG A 88 -6.41 13.92 -10.64
C ARG A 88 -6.03 14.07 -9.17
N LEU A 89 -5.81 12.97 -8.45
CA LEU A 89 -5.26 13.02 -7.09
C LEU A 89 -3.84 13.60 -7.05
N HIS A 90 -3.12 13.56 -8.18
CA HIS A 90 -1.83 14.24 -8.35
C HIS A 90 -1.95 15.77 -8.53
N GLU A 91 -3.16 16.30 -8.62
CA GLU A 91 -3.43 17.73 -8.73
C GLU A 91 -3.91 18.33 -7.39
N LEU A 92 -4.06 17.50 -6.35
CA LEU A 92 -4.49 17.97 -5.04
C LEU A 92 -3.50 18.97 -4.46
N ALA A 93 -4.04 20.04 -3.89
CA ALA A 93 -3.23 21.03 -3.19
C ALA A 93 -2.41 20.38 -2.06
N VAL A 94 -1.14 20.72 -2.01
CA VAL A 94 -0.23 20.25 -0.95
C VAL A 94 -0.39 21.17 0.27
N HIS A 95 -0.62 20.56 1.42
CA HIS A 95 -0.65 21.24 2.70
C HIS A 95 0.39 20.66 3.65
N VAL A 96 1.14 21.55 4.28
CA VAL A 96 2.10 21.24 5.33
C VAL A 96 1.87 22.14 6.52
N GLU A 97 1.38 21.58 7.62
CA GLU A 97 1.31 22.24 8.91
C GLU A 97 2.51 21.82 9.74
N MET A 98 3.48 22.72 9.89
CA MET A 98 4.71 22.43 10.63
C MET A 98 4.46 22.31 12.12
N GLY A 99 4.92 21.23 12.72
CA GLY A 99 4.91 21.00 14.16
C GLY A 99 6.19 21.43 14.87
N GLU A 100 6.43 20.86 16.04
CA GLU A 100 7.62 21.09 16.84
C GLU A 100 8.82 20.28 16.28
N PRO A 101 10.02 20.83 16.26
CA PRO A 101 11.20 20.07 15.81
C PRO A 101 11.41 18.77 16.59
N GLY A 102 11.75 17.68 15.89
CA GLY A 102 11.98 16.36 16.48
C GLY A 102 10.71 15.57 16.84
N LYS A 103 9.53 16.11 16.52
CA LYS A 103 8.28 15.36 16.61
C LYS A 103 8.00 14.60 15.32
N PRO A 104 7.23 13.48 15.40
CA PRO A 104 6.81 12.74 14.22
C PRO A 104 6.03 13.58 13.20
N VAL A 105 6.03 13.11 11.96
CA VAL A 105 5.15 13.59 10.89
C VAL A 105 3.92 12.69 10.81
N VAL A 106 2.74 13.27 10.62
CA VAL A 106 1.51 12.55 10.26
C VAL A 106 1.23 12.75 8.78
N ASN A 107 1.28 11.68 8.01
CA ASN A 107 0.86 11.72 6.61
C ASN A 107 -0.62 11.35 6.46
N LEU A 108 -1.42 12.31 6.04
CA LEU A 108 -2.85 12.15 5.74
C LEU A 108 -3.11 11.72 4.30
N CYS A 109 -2.07 11.64 3.48
CA CYS A 109 -2.19 11.26 2.07
C CYS A 109 -3.19 12.17 1.32
N ILE A 110 -4.26 11.57 0.78
CA ILE A 110 -5.32 12.25 0.04
C ILE A 110 -6.60 12.47 0.88
N VAL A 111 -6.62 11.97 2.13
CA VAL A 111 -7.84 12.04 2.95
C VAL A 111 -7.88 13.23 3.91
N GLY A 112 -6.87 14.09 3.90
CA GLY A 112 -6.71 15.18 4.84
C GLY A 112 -7.91 16.11 4.95
N ALA A 113 -8.53 16.48 3.82
CA ALA A 113 -9.72 17.32 3.83
C ALA A 113 -10.89 16.72 4.63
N MET A 114 -10.94 15.37 4.76
CA MET A 114 -12.00 14.68 5.51
C MET A 114 -11.67 14.50 6.99
N VAL A 115 -10.38 14.43 7.37
CA VAL A 115 -9.98 13.98 8.70
C VAL A 115 -9.17 14.99 9.52
N ARG A 116 -8.72 16.10 8.92
CA ARG A 116 -7.85 17.09 9.59
C ARG A 116 -8.46 17.64 10.88
N GLU A 117 -9.77 17.87 10.92
CA GLU A 117 -10.46 18.37 12.10
C GLU A 117 -10.38 17.41 13.30
N GLN A 118 -10.33 16.10 13.06
CA GLN A 118 -10.21 15.08 14.11
C GLN A 118 -8.80 15.05 14.75
N LEU A 119 -7.80 15.65 14.06
CA LEU A 119 -6.42 15.68 14.54
C LEU A 119 -6.10 16.88 15.45
N LYS A 120 -7.07 17.73 15.76
CA LYS A 120 -6.89 18.90 16.65
C LYS A 120 -6.80 18.53 18.15
N GLY A 121 -6.86 17.25 18.48
CA GLY A 121 -6.77 16.75 19.85
C GLY A 121 -5.36 16.76 20.44
N PRO A 122 -5.22 16.57 21.76
CA PRO A 122 -3.93 16.61 22.45
C PRO A 122 -2.95 15.52 21.98
N LEU A 123 -3.44 14.42 21.42
CA LEU A 123 -2.63 13.31 20.91
C LEU A 123 -1.76 13.71 19.71
N PHE A 124 -2.23 14.68 18.93
CA PHE A 124 -1.55 15.14 17.70
C PHE A 124 -0.89 16.51 17.87
N LYS A 125 -0.91 17.07 19.07
CA LYS A 125 -0.36 18.40 19.34
C LYS A 125 1.16 18.43 19.09
N GLY A 126 1.59 19.37 18.28
CA GLY A 126 3.00 19.58 17.95
C GLY A 126 3.53 18.65 16.87
N LEU A 127 2.72 17.76 16.30
CA LEU A 127 3.12 16.95 15.16
C LEU A 127 3.08 17.79 13.87
N THR A 128 3.99 17.51 12.94
CA THR A 128 3.89 18.00 11.57
C THR A 128 2.81 17.22 10.83
N ILE A 129 1.87 17.89 10.16
CA ILE A 129 0.78 17.26 9.43
C ILE A 129 0.94 17.56 7.95
N VAL A 130 0.93 16.54 7.09
CA VAL A 130 1.10 16.68 5.65
C VAL A 130 0.02 15.95 4.87
N GLU A 131 -0.37 16.50 3.72
CA GLU A 131 -1.36 15.95 2.80
C GLU A 131 -1.23 16.50 1.39
N GLY A 132 -1.94 15.87 0.45
CA GLY A 132 -2.03 16.32 -0.95
C GLY A 132 -1.10 15.53 -1.88
N ALA A 133 -0.93 16.07 -3.10
CA ALA A 133 -0.28 15.37 -4.21
C ALA A 133 1.12 14.85 -3.89
N ASP A 134 1.96 15.65 -3.23
CA ASP A 134 3.34 15.28 -2.88
C ASP A 134 3.42 14.15 -1.84
N TYR A 135 2.36 13.96 -1.08
CA TYR A 135 2.25 12.97 0.00
C TYR A 135 1.28 11.83 -0.32
N PHE A 136 0.90 11.71 -1.59
CA PHE A 136 0.06 10.64 -2.10
C PHE A 136 0.89 9.37 -2.37
N CYS A 137 0.57 8.26 -1.71
CA CYS A 137 1.33 7.00 -1.83
C CYS A 137 1.11 6.26 -3.15
N GLY A 138 0.01 6.51 -3.85
CA GLY A 138 -0.32 5.86 -5.12
C GLY A 138 -0.71 4.38 -5.04
N VAL A 139 -0.82 3.78 -3.85
CA VAL A 139 -1.15 2.34 -3.70
C VAL A 139 -2.52 2.01 -4.27
N GLY A 140 -3.47 2.94 -4.24
CA GLY A 140 -4.79 2.74 -4.85
C GLY A 140 -4.75 2.36 -6.34
N TYR A 141 -3.69 2.66 -7.08
CA TYR A 141 -3.52 2.16 -8.45
C TYR A 141 -3.42 0.64 -8.54
N ILE A 142 -2.92 -0.05 -7.51
CA ILE A 142 -2.93 -1.52 -7.41
C ILE A 142 -4.37 -2.04 -7.50
N HIS A 143 -5.31 -1.37 -6.80
CA HIS A 143 -6.73 -1.74 -6.80
C HIS A 143 -7.44 -1.46 -8.12
N LEU A 144 -6.83 -0.63 -8.96
CA LEU A 144 -7.25 -0.34 -10.33
C LEU A 144 -6.54 -1.23 -11.36
N GLY A 145 -5.75 -2.23 -10.91
CA GLY A 145 -4.96 -3.09 -11.80
C GLY A 145 -3.86 -2.33 -12.54
N LYS A 146 -3.24 -1.34 -11.89
CA LYS A 146 -2.18 -0.51 -12.45
C LYS A 146 -0.95 -0.43 -11.52
N PRO A 147 -0.35 -1.58 -11.14
CA PRO A 147 0.81 -1.62 -10.24
C PRO A 147 2.01 -0.82 -10.77
N SER A 148 2.17 -0.70 -12.08
CA SER A 148 3.26 0.10 -12.67
C SER A 148 3.17 1.58 -12.28
N LEU A 149 1.97 2.13 -12.09
CA LEU A 149 1.77 3.51 -11.64
C LEU A 149 2.11 3.66 -10.15
N THR A 150 1.78 2.66 -9.33
CA THR A 150 2.20 2.61 -7.92
C THR A 150 3.72 2.61 -7.80
N ALA A 151 4.42 1.78 -8.59
CA ALA A 151 5.87 1.71 -8.59
C ALA A 151 6.52 3.06 -8.98
N LYS A 152 5.96 3.77 -9.96
CA LYS A 152 6.43 5.12 -10.34
C LYS A 152 6.27 6.14 -9.24
N GLN A 153 5.23 6.04 -8.41
CA GLN A 153 4.94 6.97 -7.33
C GLN A 153 5.78 6.71 -6.06
N ALA A 154 6.29 5.50 -5.88
CA ALA A 154 6.95 5.09 -4.65
C ALA A 154 8.15 5.98 -4.26
N LEU A 155 9.10 6.17 -5.17
CA LEU A 155 10.31 6.96 -4.88
C LEU A 155 10.00 8.46 -4.63
N PRO A 156 9.19 9.17 -5.46
CA PRO A 156 8.77 10.54 -5.15
C PRO A 156 8.10 10.67 -3.77
N PHE A 157 7.20 9.76 -3.43
CA PHE A 157 6.50 9.74 -2.14
C PHE A 157 7.47 9.60 -0.95
N ILE A 158 8.41 8.63 -1.03
CA ILE A 158 9.42 8.43 0.02
C ILE A 158 10.31 9.67 0.16
N ASN A 159 10.77 10.24 -0.94
CA ASN A 159 11.65 11.42 -0.94
C ASN A 159 10.95 12.64 -0.33
N ASN A 160 9.68 12.88 -0.67
CA ASN A 160 8.92 14.02 -0.12
C ASN A 160 8.74 13.90 1.39
N LEU A 161 8.48 12.70 1.92
CA LEU A 161 8.43 12.45 3.35
C LEU A 161 9.81 12.58 4.02
N SER A 162 10.86 12.08 3.37
CA SER A 162 12.24 12.17 3.86
C SER A 162 12.73 13.62 4.02
N ASN A 163 12.32 14.51 3.11
CA ASN A 163 12.67 15.94 3.15
C ASN A 163 12.12 16.68 4.38
N LEU A 164 11.19 16.07 5.11
CA LEU A 164 10.68 16.62 6.37
C LEU A 164 11.60 16.36 7.56
N ASN A 165 12.66 15.56 7.38
CA ASN A 165 13.71 15.25 8.37
C ASN A 165 13.16 14.75 9.72
N ALA A 166 12.10 13.94 9.69
CA ALA A 166 11.53 13.31 10.88
C ALA A 166 12.03 11.86 11.02
N ASP A 167 12.30 11.43 12.26
CA ASP A 167 12.69 10.04 12.55
C ASP A 167 11.51 9.07 12.38
N GLU A 168 10.28 9.53 12.58
CA GLU A 168 9.06 8.73 12.47
C GLU A 168 8.03 9.42 11.57
N VAL A 169 7.39 8.62 10.69
CA VAL A 169 6.24 9.03 9.88
C VAL A 169 5.04 8.16 10.24
N ILE A 170 4.02 8.79 10.81
CA ILE A 170 2.75 8.17 11.16
C ILE A 170 1.88 8.11 9.92
N CYS A 171 1.59 6.91 9.45
CA CYS A 171 0.70 6.66 8.33
C CYS A 171 -0.76 6.64 8.83
N PHE A 172 -1.53 7.67 8.45
CA PHE A 172 -2.96 7.72 8.76
C PHE A 172 -3.74 6.69 7.93
N HIS A 173 -3.29 6.42 6.71
CA HIS A 173 -3.89 5.52 5.76
C HIS A 173 -3.07 4.23 5.62
N ASP A 174 -3.74 3.07 5.63
CA ASP A 174 -3.11 1.74 5.58
C ASP A 174 -2.23 1.56 4.33
N ASP A 175 -2.67 2.08 3.18
CA ASP A 175 -1.91 2.03 1.94
C ASP A 175 -0.56 2.73 2.05
N CYS A 176 -0.49 3.86 2.78
CA CYS A 176 0.77 4.55 3.00
C CYS A 176 1.74 3.70 3.84
N TYR A 177 1.21 3.01 4.85
CA TYR A 177 2.00 2.09 5.65
C TYR A 177 2.48 0.90 4.83
N THR A 178 1.61 0.32 3.99
CA THR A 178 1.94 -0.77 3.06
C THR A 178 3.02 -0.34 2.05
N MET A 179 2.91 0.89 1.51
CA MET A 179 3.93 1.43 0.61
C MET A 179 5.30 1.48 1.29
N LEU A 180 5.37 2.00 2.50
CA LEU A 180 6.64 2.25 3.21
C LEU A 180 7.26 0.98 3.81
N THR A 181 6.47 -0.05 4.13
CA THR A 181 6.97 -1.26 4.79
C THR A 181 7.15 -2.45 3.84
N SER A 182 6.22 -2.64 2.91
CA SER A 182 6.17 -3.82 2.05
C SER A 182 6.56 -3.52 0.62
N LEU A 183 5.93 -2.52 0.00
CA LEU A 183 6.15 -2.23 -1.43
C LEU A 183 7.51 -1.56 -1.67
N ALA A 184 7.95 -0.66 -0.79
CA ALA A 184 9.28 -0.05 -0.90
C ALA A 184 10.38 -1.11 -0.97
N ALA A 185 10.33 -2.12 -0.08
CA ALA A 185 11.28 -3.23 -0.09
C ALA A 185 11.20 -4.07 -1.37
N GLN A 186 9.99 -4.26 -1.93
CA GLN A 186 9.81 -4.96 -3.21
C GLN A 186 10.36 -4.18 -4.40
N TYR A 187 10.32 -2.84 -4.32
CA TYR A 187 10.88 -1.93 -5.34
C TYR A 187 12.36 -1.62 -5.11
N GLU A 188 12.99 -2.28 -4.12
CA GLU A 188 14.39 -2.06 -3.75
C GLU A 188 14.68 -0.61 -3.34
N LEU A 189 13.69 0.06 -2.71
CA LEU A 189 13.78 1.42 -2.22
C LEU A 189 14.07 1.45 -0.73
N GLU A 190 14.98 2.33 -0.32
CA GLU A 190 15.27 2.60 1.08
C GLU A 190 14.29 3.62 1.65
N VAL A 191 13.79 3.35 2.87
CA VAL A 191 12.94 4.26 3.64
C VAL A 191 13.78 4.78 4.83
N PRO A 192 14.26 6.04 4.79
CA PRO A 192 15.25 6.54 5.75
C PRO A 192 14.65 6.99 7.09
N PHE A 193 13.38 6.70 7.35
CA PHE A 193 12.67 6.98 8.59
C PHE A 193 11.85 5.74 9.01
N ARG A 194 11.35 5.75 10.23
CA ARG A 194 10.49 4.67 10.73
C ARG A 194 9.03 4.92 10.35
N PRO A 195 8.40 4.10 9.48
CA PRO A 195 6.96 4.11 9.29
C PRO A 195 6.25 3.59 10.56
N VAL A 196 5.21 4.30 10.98
CA VAL A 196 4.39 3.94 12.14
C VAL A 196 2.93 3.93 11.71
N HIS A 197 2.23 2.83 11.92
CA HIS A 197 0.80 2.78 11.66
C HIS A 197 0.04 3.66 12.68
N LEU A 198 -1.02 4.35 12.25
CA LEU A 198 -1.80 5.21 13.14
C LEU A 198 -2.23 4.50 14.44
N PHE A 199 -2.70 3.25 14.36
CA PHE A 199 -3.12 2.49 15.54
C PHE A 199 -1.97 2.18 16.49
N GLU A 200 -0.77 1.89 15.98
CA GLU A 200 0.43 1.73 16.80
C GLU A 200 0.75 3.02 17.56
N TYR A 201 0.71 4.15 16.86
CA TYR A 201 0.93 5.47 17.46
C TYR A 201 -0.08 5.76 18.56
N LEU A 202 -1.37 5.57 18.29
CA LEU A 202 -2.45 5.80 19.28
C LEU A 202 -2.28 4.90 20.49
N PHE A 203 -2.06 3.60 20.30
CA PHE A 203 -1.86 2.65 21.39
C PHE A 203 -0.67 3.06 22.27
N ARG A 204 0.47 3.37 21.69
CA ARG A 204 1.68 3.79 22.37
C ARG A 204 1.44 5.09 23.18
N THR A 205 0.79 6.07 22.58
CA THR A 205 0.58 7.39 23.18
C THR A 205 -0.49 7.34 24.29
N MET A 206 -1.57 6.59 24.10
CA MET A 206 -2.62 6.43 25.10
C MET A 206 -2.18 5.59 26.29
N ALA A 207 -1.40 4.53 26.08
CA ALA A 207 -0.87 3.69 27.14
C ALA A 207 0.08 4.43 28.09
N CYS A 208 0.72 5.49 27.60
CA CYS A 208 1.62 6.34 28.39
C CYS A 208 0.90 7.46 29.16
N GLN A 209 -0.43 7.63 28.98
CA GLN A 209 -1.19 8.60 29.78
C GLN A 209 -1.60 7.98 31.12
N PRO A 210 -1.26 8.62 32.25
CA PRO A 210 -1.73 8.15 33.56
C PRO A 210 -3.27 8.19 33.56
N GLN A 211 -3.89 7.05 33.87
CA GLN A 211 -5.33 6.99 34.09
C GLN A 211 -5.67 7.93 35.23
N LYS A 212 -6.50 8.95 34.99
CA LYS A 212 -7.02 9.85 36.02
C LYS A 212 -8.21 9.23 36.69
#